data_6b0905f05f0185cee2f03cacc7d958f2
#
_entry.id   6b0905f05f0185cee2f03cacc7d958f2
#
_cell.length_a   1.000
_cell.length_b   1.000
_cell.length_c   1.000
_cell.angle_alpha   90.00
_cell.angle_beta   90.00
_cell.angle_gamma   90.00
#
_symmetry.space_group_name_H-M   'P 1'
#
loop_
_entity.id
_entity.type
_entity.pdbx_description
1 polymer ?
#
loop_
_entity_poly.entity_id
_entity_poly.type
_entity_poly.pdbx_seq_one_letter_code
_entity_poly.pdbx_strand_id
1 'polypeptide(L)'
;MNCFRFMSEEEFQTHIDFIMQKKHFLMSTGFSPKDEEFKFEINVWVAGDDNDVEGQFCHWYTNQPLPYIPWGEPPFKGSRSYNWMRTRVKVYKNESHEVVEEASVYNALAVPKSIPLCTIDSVVLVIKLRGLCKDFSFDREYFYTINELGQQVYQGRSSSVIFYNSTSSLWILSDIRDDTNVLTATSLKESFLLGVHEVQFDKAKKDKCYQDTLVQPIKFTSCKEGFFTCDDGICISMSKRCDQTAHCEDKSDEKNCKLVIIEDNYNKNLAPFTVDPKTDIIEAVKINVSSEILDILKIDEVEQALEVKFRLLLSWYDVRLIFHNLKVSSMANSPSSDEAEQLWIPNIIFDNTKDNDVITFDTLAKFTISREGTLIPSDETVVDEINVFNGFENKITYDRIFTKEVKCIYQLQLYPFDTQQCTINLEVGNYERQIMKILPKSIDMQSETTLAQYYIIGWRLEYKNEGTLINEYPLIP
;
A
#
# COMPACT_ATOMS: atom_id res chain seq x y z
N MET A 1 7.35 16.87 8.19
CA MET A 1 7.99 17.75 9.22
C MET A 1 8.97 16.88 9.98
N ASN A 2 10.27 17.03 9.78
CA ASN A 2 11.24 16.21 10.52
C ASN A 2 11.70 17.02 11.74
N CYS A 3 11.41 16.56 12.95
CA CYS A 3 12.01 17.13 14.13
C CYS A 3 13.52 16.93 14.13
N PHE A 4 14.25 17.87 14.66
CA PHE A 4 15.71 17.92 14.59
C PHE A 4 16.37 16.64 15.12
N ARG A 5 17.28 16.06 14.34
CA ARG A 5 18.20 15.01 14.75
C ARG A 5 19.62 15.47 14.41
N PHE A 6 20.58 15.10 15.23
CA PHE A 6 21.96 15.38 14.95
C PHE A 6 22.63 14.13 14.37
N MET A 7 23.27 14.29 13.23
CA MET A 7 24.07 13.23 12.60
C MET A 7 25.56 13.40 12.91
N SER A 8 25.96 14.63 13.29
CA SER A 8 27.34 15.01 13.57
C SER A 8 27.42 16.20 14.52
N GLU A 9 28.62 16.48 15.04
CA GLU A 9 28.89 17.65 15.84
C GLU A 9 28.73 18.96 15.05
N GLU A 10 29.04 18.96 13.76
CA GLU A 10 28.87 20.11 12.87
C GLU A 10 27.41 20.49 12.71
N GLU A 11 26.51 19.50 12.56
CA GLU A 11 25.08 19.74 12.51
C GLU A 11 24.54 20.27 13.85
N PHE A 12 25.05 19.76 14.96
CA PHE A 12 24.68 20.27 16.29
C PHE A 12 25.10 21.72 16.44
N GLN A 13 26.32 22.10 16.05
CA GLN A 13 26.77 23.49 16.09
C GLN A 13 25.92 24.41 15.22
N THR A 14 25.57 23.96 14.01
CA THR A 14 24.67 24.69 13.10
C THR A 14 23.31 24.93 13.74
N HIS A 15 22.78 23.96 14.50
CA HIS A 15 21.55 24.08 15.24
C HIS A 15 21.65 25.13 16.35
N ILE A 16 22.74 25.16 17.10
CA ILE A 16 22.98 26.17 18.13
C ILE A 16 23.04 27.57 17.51
N ASP A 17 23.75 27.73 16.40
CA ASP A 17 23.86 29.00 15.70
C ASP A 17 22.49 29.50 15.21
N PHE A 18 21.64 28.58 14.72
CA PHE A 18 20.27 28.91 14.35
C PHE A 18 19.42 29.36 15.56
N ILE A 19 19.52 28.65 16.69
CA ILE A 19 18.81 29.04 17.92
C ILE A 19 19.25 30.46 18.36
N MET A 20 20.54 30.74 18.30
CA MET A 20 21.08 32.07 18.66
C MET A 20 20.61 33.14 17.68
N GLN A 21 20.56 32.87 16.41
CA GLN A 21 20.02 33.80 15.40
C GLN A 21 18.54 34.13 15.62
N LYS A 22 17.74 33.14 16.02
CA LYS A 22 16.27 33.28 16.21
C LYS A 22 15.87 33.52 17.66
N LYS A 23 16.79 33.78 18.57
CA LYS A 23 16.54 33.92 20.02
C LYS A 23 15.43 34.87 20.38
N HIS A 24 15.32 36.04 19.73
CA HIS A 24 14.27 37.04 20.04
C HIS A 24 12.86 36.49 19.74
N PHE A 25 12.70 35.74 18.70
CA PHE A 25 11.44 35.06 18.37
C PHE A 25 11.13 33.97 19.38
N LEU A 26 12.12 33.12 19.69
CA LEU A 26 11.97 32.02 20.65
C LEU A 26 11.67 32.51 22.07
N MET A 27 12.23 33.65 22.49
CA MET A 27 11.97 34.27 23.80
C MET A 27 10.57 34.88 23.89
N SER A 28 9.99 35.35 22.79
CA SER A 28 8.62 35.93 22.79
C SER A 28 7.55 34.89 23.09
N THR A 29 7.87 33.60 23.03
CA THR A 29 6.94 32.47 23.26
C THR A 29 6.85 32.01 24.72
N GLY A 30 7.40 32.77 25.70
CA GLY A 30 7.07 32.60 27.10
C GLY A 30 8.17 32.11 28.05
N PHE A 31 9.44 32.28 27.73
CA PHE A 31 10.54 31.95 28.64
C PHE A 31 10.93 33.16 29.53
N SER A 32 10.87 32.96 30.81
CA SER A 32 11.34 33.94 31.82
C SER A 32 12.69 33.50 32.37
N PRO A 33 13.69 34.41 32.52
CA PRO A 33 14.96 34.08 33.16
C PRO A 33 14.72 33.73 34.63
N LYS A 34 15.38 32.67 35.10
CA LYS A 34 15.20 32.19 36.48
C LYS A 34 16.24 32.71 37.47
N ASP A 35 17.41 33.17 37.02
CA ASP A 35 18.50 33.58 37.87
C ASP A 35 19.20 34.84 37.36
N GLU A 36 19.73 35.67 38.23
CA GLU A 36 20.39 36.94 37.89
C GLU A 36 21.73 36.78 37.16
N GLU A 37 22.36 35.58 37.22
CA GLU A 37 23.62 35.28 36.54
C GLU A 37 23.43 34.87 35.07
N PHE A 38 22.28 34.31 34.71
CA PHE A 38 21.98 33.87 33.35
C PHE A 38 21.17 34.93 32.61
N LYS A 39 21.58 35.23 31.38
CA LYS A 39 20.80 36.12 30.55
C LYS A 39 19.50 35.44 30.08
N PHE A 40 19.62 34.23 29.64
CA PHE A 40 18.46 33.36 29.29
C PHE A 40 18.86 31.91 29.05
N GLU A 41 17.90 30.99 29.18
CA GLU A 41 17.99 29.59 28.85
C GLU A 41 16.92 29.25 27.80
N ILE A 42 17.29 28.59 26.70
CA ILE A 42 16.39 28.11 25.67
C ILE A 42 16.38 26.59 25.71
N ASN A 43 15.20 26.00 25.78
CA ASN A 43 15.00 24.57 25.75
C ASN A 43 14.20 24.21 24.51
N VAL A 44 14.76 23.32 23.67
CA VAL A 44 14.18 22.90 22.39
C VAL A 44 14.07 21.39 22.35
N TRP A 45 12.92 20.87 21.96
CA TRP A 45 12.72 19.43 21.78
C TRP A 45 13.54 18.89 20.59
N VAL A 46 14.14 17.73 20.78
CA VAL A 46 14.86 16.97 19.77
C VAL A 46 14.07 15.70 19.45
N ALA A 47 14.10 15.23 18.21
CA ALA A 47 13.37 14.07 17.76
C ALA A 47 14.04 12.76 18.20
N GLY A 48 14.09 12.51 19.48
CA GLY A 48 14.62 11.27 20.04
C GLY A 48 13.92 10.87 21.32
N ASP A 49 13.69 9.58 21.46
CA ASP A 49 13.22 8.94 22.69
C ASP A 49 13.84 7.55 22.87
N ASP A 50 13.67 6.98 24.04
CA ASP A 50 14.06 5.61 24.38
C ASP A 50 12.88 4.76 24.87
N ASN A 51 11.67 5.03 24.36
CA ASN A 51 10.45 4.36 24.78
C ASN A 51 10.49 2.84 24.56
N ASP A 52 11.15 2.37 23.51
CA ASP A 52 11.20 0.94 23.17
C ASP A 52 12.24 0.17 24.02
N VAL A 53 13.43 0.77 24.21
CA VAL A 53 14.50 0.16 24.99
C VAL A 53 15.19 1.23 25.84
N GLU A 54 15.06 1.13 27.15
CA GLU A 54 15.64 2.05 28.13
C GLU A 54 17.14 2.31 27.88
N GLY A 55 17.48 3.57 27.66
CA GLY A 55 18.85 4.03 27.39
C GLY A 55 19.32 3.87 25.95
N GLN A 56 18.47 3.40 25.02
CA GLN A 56 18.74 3.39 23.59
C GLN A 56 17.88 4.47 22.92
N PHE A 57 18.42 5.65 22.78
CA PHE A 57 17.71 6.74 22.13
C PHE A 57 17.66 6.57 20.63
N CYS A 58 16.44 6.45 20.13
CA CYS A 58 16.12 6.31 18.72
C CYS A 58 15.35 7.54 18.23
N HIS A 59 15.41 7.78 16.92
CA HIS A 59 14.58 8.77 16.29
C HIS A 59 13.11 8.31 16.36
N TRP A 60 12.27 9.05 17.07
CA TRP A 60 10.91 8.67 17.43
C TRP A 60 9.99 8.31 16.25
N TYR A 61 10.30 8.77 15.04
CA TYR A 61 9.50 8.49 13.83
C TYR A 61 10.04 7.32 13.00
N THR A 62 11.37 7.17 12.91
CA THR A 62 12.00 6.12 12.08
C THR A 62 12.44 4.91 12.87
N ASN A 63 12.43 5.00 14.19
CA ASN A 63 12.94 4.02 15.15
C ASN A 63 14.40 3.59 14.88
N GLN A 64 15.18 4.48 14.23
CA GLN A 64 16.60 4.24 13.98
C GLN A 64 17.43 4.83 15.11
N PRO A 65 18.48 4.15 15.58
CA PRO A 65 19.41 4.70 16.57
C PRO A 65 19.98 6.03 16.14
N LEU A 66 20.07 6.98 17.06
CA LEU A 66 20.67 8.27 16.81
C LEU A 66 22.20 8.11 16.77
N PRO A 67 22.86 8.47 15.68
CA PRO A 67 24.30 8.22 15.50
C PRO A 67 25.17 9.14 16.35
N TYR A 68 24.68 10.30 16.73
CA TYR A 68 25.39 11.29 17.52
C TYR A 68 24.45 11.99 18.49
N ILE A 69 24.84 12.06 19.76
CA ILE A 69 24.09 12.79 20.80
C ILE A 69 25.10 13.53 21.68
N PRO A 70 25.16 14.87 21.62
CA PRO A 70 26.05 15.68 22.44
C PRO A 70 25.53 15.81 23.87
N TRP A 71 25.64 14.75 24.67
CA TRP A 71 25.21 14.73 26.06
C TRP A 71 25.99 15.73 26.91
N GLY A 72 25.29 16.64 27.60
CA GLY A 72 25.89 17.48 28.63
C GLY A 72 26.12 16.73 29.95
N GLU A 73 25.15 15.90 30.31
CA GLU A 73 25.21 15.00 31.46
C GLU A 73 24.78 13.59 30.99
N PRO A 74 25.30 12.53 31.61
CA PRO A 74 24.83 11.17 31.25
C PRO A 74 23.32 11.05 31.38
N PRO A 75 22.63 10.36 30.44
CA PRO A 75 21.19 10.19 30.51
C PRO A 75 20.80 9.49 31.81
N PHE A 76 19.71 9.95 32.40
CA PHE A 76 19.17 9.39 33.63
C PHE A 76 18.63 8.00 33.36
N LYS A 77 19.30 6.95 33.86
CA LYS A 77 18.90 5.56 33.69
C LYS A 77 17.93 5.14 34.80
N GLY A 78 16.85 4.51 34.47
CA GLY A 78 15.98 3.85 35.43
C GLY A 78 14.66 4.54 35.77
N SER A 79 14.24 5.50 34.99
CA SER A 79 12.90 6.06 35.17
C SER A 79 12.19 6.21 33.79
N ARG A 80 11.15 5.44 33.57
CA ARG A 80 10.26 5.54 32.39
C ARG A 80 9.64 6.92 32.17
N SER A 81 9.97 7.89 33.02
CA SER A 81 9.43 9.24 32.94
C SER A 81 10.36 10.22 32.21
N TYR A 82 11.59 9.83 31.87
CA TYR A 82 12.60 10.71 31.24
C TYR A 82 12.97 10.23 29.82
N ASN A 83 11.98 9.90 29.03
CA ASN A 83 12.20 9.26 27.73
C ASN A 83 12.41 10.24 26.57
N TRP A 84 12.28 11.53 26.80
CA TRP A 84 12.37 12.54 25.75
C TRP A 84 13.67 13.30 25.77
N MET A 85 14.14 13.72 24.60
CA MET A 85 15.36 14.49 24.45
C MET A 85 15.08 15.97 24.21
N ARG A 86 15.87 16.85 24.80
CA ARG A 86 15.87 18.29 24.48
C ARG A 86 17.30 18.86 24.50
N THR A 87 17.51 19.84 23.61
CA THR A 87 18.71 20.67 23.63
C THR A 87 18.48 21.81 24.59
N ARG A 88 19.46 22.02 25.46
CA ARG A 88 19.54 23.20 26.37
C ARG A 88 20.65 24.11 25.88
N VAL A 89 20.33 25.40 25.70
CA VAL A 89 21.31 26.44 25.39
C VAL A 89 21.27 27.47 26.48
N LYS A 90 22.36 27.62 27.19
CA LYS A 90 22.55 28.68 28.23
C LYS A 90 23.39 29.79 27.65
N VAL A 91 22.91 31.03 27.79
CA VAL A 91 23.57 32.22 27.25
C VAL A 91 23.84 33.21 28.35
N TYR A 92 25.08 33.64 28.46
CA TYR A 92 25.55 34.68 29.35
C TYR A 92 25.84 35.98 28.61
N LYS A 93 25.85 37.07 29.32
CA LYS A 93 26.32 38.35 28.80
C LYS A 93 27.72 38.63 29.38
N ASN A 94 28.72 38.73 28.53
CA ASN A 94 30.02 39.24 28.87
C ASN A 94 30.16 40.66 28.31
N GLU A 95 30.59 41.64 29.13
CA GLU A 95 30.70 43.10 28.95
C GLU A 95 30.15 43.73 27.66
N SER A 96 30.22 43.10 26.49
CA SER A 96 29.74 43.62 25.20
C SER A 96 29.10 42.58 24.29
N HIS A 97 29.19 41.29 24.59
CA HIS A 97 28.70 40.21 23.69
C HIS A 97 27.96 39.12 24.48
N GLU A 98 27.00 38.48 23.81
CA GLU A 98 26.34 37.29 24.32
C GLU A 98 27.16 36.06 23.91
N VAL A 99 27.50 35.24 24.88
CA VAL A 99 28.32 34.04 24.68
C VAL A 99 27.50 32.83 25.09
N VAL A 100 27.47 31.78 24.24
CA VAL A 100 26.92 30.48 24.61
C VAL A 100 27.93 29.81 25.54
N GLU A 101 27.56 29.61 26.80
CA GLU A 101 28.43 28.92 27.75
C GLU A 101 28.23 27.42 27.70
N GLU A 102 26.98 26.97 27.53
CA GLU A 102 26.65 25.58 27.54
C GLU A 102 25.59 25.30 26.47
N ALA A 103 25.91 24.41 25.57
CA ALA A 103 24.95 23.83 24.64
C ALA A 103 25.04 22.29 24.69
N SER A 104 24.00 21.64 25.14
CA SER A 104 24.03 20.18 25.31
C SER A 104 22.64 19.58 25.18
N VAL A 105 22.59 18.29 24.92
CA VAL A 105 21.35 17.50 24.91
C VAL A 105 21.24 16.77 26.26
N TYR A 106 20.03 16.64 26.75
CA TYR A 106 19.73 15.86 27.96
C TYR A 106 18.34 15.25 27.88
N ASN A 107 18.13 14.13 28.58
CA ASN A 107 16.81 13.53 28.67
C ASN A 107 15.92 14.25 29.68
N ALA A 108 14.63 14.31 29.39
CA ALA A 108 13.70 15.09 30.20
C ALA A 108 12.32 14.44 30.30
N LEU A 109 11.60 14.84 31.32
CA LEU A 109 10.15 14.59 31.39
C LEU A 109 9.43 15.29 30.24
N ALA A 110 8.36 14.69 29.74
CA ALA A 110 7.43 15.33 28.81
C ALA A 110 6.72 16.52 29.52
N VAL A 111 7.39 17.66 29.64
CA VAL A 111 6.82 18.87 30.22
C VAL A 111 6.47 19.86 29.11
N PRO A 112 5.27 20.48 29.13
CA PRO A 112 4.74 21.28 28.03
C PRO A 112 5.44 22.64 27.77
N LYS A 113 6.62 22.89 28.32
CA LYS A 113 7.31 24.19 28.26
C LYS A 113 8.53 24.24 27.34
N SER A 114 8.75 23.26 26.49
CA SER A 114 9.84 23.30 25.51
C SER A 114 9.28 23.53 24.11
N ILE A 115 9.99 24.29 23.29
CA ILE A 115 9.55 24.64 21.95
C ILE A 115 9.95 23.48 21.03
N PRO A 116 9.01 22.83 20.29
CA PRO A 116 9.39 21.90 19.25
C PRO A 116 10.05 22.68 18.12
N LEU A 117 11.31 22.41 17.85
CA LEU A 117 12.00 22.91 16.67
C LEU A 117 12.03 21.78 15.65
N CYS A 118 11.24 21.92 14.60
CA CYS A 118 11.25 20.99 13.48
C CYS A 118 12.02 21.64 12.34
N THR A 119 12.96 20.90 11.74
CA THR A 119 13.49 21.26 10.45
C THR A 119 12.49 20.82 9.40
N ILE A 120 12.16 21.73 8.53
CA ILE A 120 11.77 21.38 7.18
C ILE A 120 13.08 21.17 6.46
N ASP A 121 13.39 19.93 6.08
CA ASP A 121 14.54 19.64 5.22
C ASP A 121 14.37 20.42 3.93
N SER A 122 15.06 21.54 3.83
CA SER A 122 14.89 22.54 2.79
C SER A 122 13.43 23.00 2.64
N VAL A 123 13.23 24.25 2.43
CA VAL A 123 11.97 24.82 1.94
C VAL A 123 11.36 23.84 0.98
N VAL A 124 10.06 23.48 1.12
CA VAL A 124 9.35 22.68 0.13
C VAL A 124 9.51 23.39 -1.21
N LEU A 125 10.55 23.03 -1.95
CA LEU A 125 10.93 23.72 -3.16
C LEU A 125 10.00 23.38 -4.31
N VAL A 126 9.35 22.23 -4.22
CA VAL A 126 8.45 21.73 -5.26
C VAL A 126 7.19 21.17 -4.63
N ILE A 127 6.05 21.64 -5.12
CA ILE A 127 4.73 21.07 -4.82
C ILE A 127 4.17 20.49 -6.12
N LYS A 128 3.66 19.27 -6.04
CA LYS A 128 2.90 18.64 -7.11
C LYS A 128 1.41 18.73 -6.79
N LEU A 129 0.62 18.93 -7.82
CA LEU A 129 -0.83 19.06 -7.74
C LEU A 129 -1.49 17.87 -8.41
N ARG A 130 -2.43 17.21 -7.70
CA ARG A 130 -3.17 16.04 -8.16
C ARG A 130 -4.68 16.29 -8.09
N GLY A 131 -5.45 15.53 -8.88
CA GLY A 131 -6.92 15.60 -8.90
C GLY A 131 -7.50 16.57 -9.93
N LEU A 132 -6.66 17.24 -10.73
CA LEU A 132 -7.15 18.05 -11.86
C LEU A 132 -7.19 17.23 -13.15
N CYS A 133 -8.26 17.39 -13.90
CA CYS A 133 -8.44 16.80 -15.22
C CYS A 133 -7.34 17.22 -16.21
N LYS A 134 -7.05 16.38 -17.23
CA LYS A 134 -5.96 16.59 -18.21
C LYS A 134 -6.08 17.89 -19.00
N ASP A 135 -7.29 18.28 -19.31
CA ASP A 135 -7.56 19.47 -20.16
C ASP A 135 -7.47 20.79 -19.38
N PHE A 136 -7.19 20.74 -18.08
CA PHE A 136 -7.03 21.95 -17.28
C PHE A 136 -5.68 22.63 -17.57
N SER A 137 -5.72 23.95 -17.71
CA SER A 137 -4.56 24.79 -18.10
C SER A 137 -3.54 25.02 -16.99
N PHE A 138 -3.85 24.59 -15.77
CA PHE A 138 -2.94 24.77 -14.63
C PHE A 138 -1.75 23.81 -14.68
N ASP A 139 -0.59 24.30 -14.23
CA ASP A 139 0.60 23.49 -14.04
C ASP A 139 0.37 22.38 -13.02
N ARG A 140 1.13 21.28 -13.13
CA ARG A 140 1.11 20.17 -12.16
C ARG A 140 2.23 20.26 -11.16
N GLU A 141 3.28 21.03 -11.45
CA GLU A 141 4.42 21.25 -10.58
C GLU A 141 4.63 22.73 -10.36
N TYR A 142 4.85 23.10 -9.10
CA TYR A 142 5.04 24.46 -8.63
C TYR A 142 6.32 24.55 -7.81
N PHE A 143 7.09 25.60 -8.06
CA PHE A 143 8.38 25.87 -7.42
C PHE A 143 8.24 27.05 -6.45
N TYR A 144 8.79 26.87 -5.26
CA TYR A 144 8.83 27.95 -4.27
C TYR A 144 9.67 29.11 -4.80
N THR A 145 9.15 30.32 -4.67
CA THR A 145 9.85 31.57 -4.98
C THR A 145 9.34 32.70 -4.10
N ILE A 146 9.99 33.84 -4.18
CA ILE A 146 9.56 35.08 -3.53
C ILE A 146 9.24 36.06 -4.64
N ASN A 147 8.03 36.63 -4.63
CA ASN A 147 7.63 37.63 -5.62
C ASN A 147 8.28 39.00 -5.34
N GLU A 148 8.09 39.94 -6.25
CA GLU A 148 8.65 41.31 -6.16
C GLU A 148 8.19 42.09 -4.89
N LEU A 149 7.09 41.67 -4.27
CA LEU A 149 6.54 42.23 -3.03
C LEU A 149 7.10 41.55 -1.77
N GLY A 150 8.03 40.60 -1.92
CA GLY A 150 8.61 39.84 -0.80
C GLY A 150 7.69 38.76 -0.24
N GLN A 151 6.61 38.39 -0.94
CA GLN A 151 5.69 37.34 -0.50
C GLN A 151 6.13 35.99 -1.02
N GLN A 152 5.95 34.97 -0.21
CA GLN A 152 6.20 33.57 -0.56
C GLN A 152 5.08 33.10 -1.50
N VAL A 153 5.48 32.57 -2.66
CA VAL A 153 4.56 32.06 -3.68
C VAL A 153 5.13 30.77 -4.29
N TYR A 154 4.27 29.97 -4.88
CA TYR A 154 4.65 28.80 -5.65
C TYR A 154 4.34 29.07 -7.11
N GLN A 155 5.38 29.18 -7.92
CA GLN A 155 5.29 29.47 -9.34
C GLN A 155 5.26 28.18 -10.17
N GLY A 156 4.25 28.01 -11.01
CA GLY A 156 4.19 26.95 -12.02
C GLY A 156 5.18 27.20 -13.17
N ARG A 157 5.41 26.17 -13.97
CA ARG A 157 6.34 26.26 -15.11
C ARG A 157 5.82 27.17 -16.24
N SER A 158 4.50 27.24 -16.42
CA SER A 158 3.90 27.98 -17.54
C SER A 158 3.38 29.34 -17.09
N SER A 159 2.26 29.37 -16.43
CA SER A 159 1.57 30.64 -16.13
C SER A 159 0.79 30.64 -14.84
N SER A 160 0.69 29.53 -14.16
CA SER A 160 -0.06 29.46 -12.92
C SER A 160 0.79 29.76 -11.69
N VAL A 161 0.17 30.30 -10.66
CA VAL A 161 0.81 30.64 -9.40
C VAL A 161 -0.12 30.29 -8.23
N ILE A 162 0.49 29.80 -7.15
CA ILE A 162 -0.21 29.53 -5.89
C ILE A 162 0.32 30.49 -4.83
N PHE A 163 -0.58 31.22 -4.18
CA PHE A 163 -0.23 32.14 -3.11
C PHE A 163 -1.29 32.17 -2.01
N TYR A 164 -0.86 32.55 -0.80
CA TYR A 164 -1.77 32.71 0.32
C TYR A 164 -2.24 34.17 0.41
N ASN A 165 -3.55 34.36 0.37
CA ASN A 165 -4.17 35.67 0.56
C ASN A 165 -4.51 35.88 2.04
N SER A 166 -3.75 36.73 2.71
CA SER A 166 -3.93 37.02 4.12
C SER A 166 -5.25 37.71 4.48
N THR A 167 -5.85 38.42 3.51
CA THR A 167 -7.12 39.14 3.73
C THR A 167 -8.30 38.16 3.76
N SER A 168 -8.31 37.18 2.89
CA SER A 168 -9.35 36.13 2.85
C SER A 168 -9.00 34.88 3.66
N SER A 169 -7.75 34.77 4.12
CA SER A 169 -7.19 33.56 4.78
C SER A 169 -7.33 32.29 3.93
N LEU A 170 -7.17 32.43 2.61
CA LEU A 170 -7.34 31.34 1.66
C LEU A 170 -6.09 31.19 0.76
N TRP A 171 -5.81 29.94 0.37
CA TRP A 171 -4.90 29.67 -0.72
C TRP A 171 -5.59 29.88 -2.06
N ILE A 172 -4.92 30.56 -2.95
CA ILE A 172 -5.42 30.90 -4.30
C ILE A 172 -4.47 30.30 -5.31
N LEU A 173 -5.04 29.55 -6.26
CA LEU A 173 -4.38 29.10 -7.48
C LEU A 173 -4.94 29.96 -8.63
N SER A 174 -4.09 30.71 -9.32
CA SER A 174 -4.50 31.58 -10.43
C SER A 174 -3.62 31.37 -11.66
N ASP A 175 -4.18 31.60 -12.84
CA ASP A 175 -3.42 31.72 -14.08
C ASP A 175 -3.08 33.22 -14.31
N ILE A 176 -1.79 33.54 -14.41
CA ILE A 176 -1.29 34.90 -14.59
C ILE A 176 -1.77 35.52 -15.94
N ARG A 177 -2.03 34.65 -16.93
CA ARG A 177 -2.49 35.10 -18.28
C ARG A 177 -3.99 35.32 -18.34
N ASP A 178 -4.74 34.80 -17.41
CA ASP A 178 -6.20 34.83 -17.40
C ASP A 178 -6.72 34.97 -15.96
N ASP A 179 -6.90 36.24 -15.56
CA ASP A 179 -7.39 36.59 -14.22
C ASP A 179 -8.76 35.98 -13.87
N THR A 180 -9.46 35.41 -14.86
CA THR A 180 -10.74 34.71 -14.64
C THR A 180 -10.56 33.22 -14.27
N ASN A 181 -9.37 32.66 -14.41
CA ASN A 181 -9.03 31.30 -14.01
C ASN A 181 -8.48 31.26 -12.59
N VAL A 182 -9.36 31.41 -11.63
CA VAL A 182 -9.00 31.41 -10.21
C VAL A 182 -9.65 30.22 -9.53
N LEU A 183 -8.83 29.38 -8.90
CA LEU A 183 -9.27 28.34 -8.00
C LEU A 183 -9.02 28.81 -6.57
N THR A 184 -10.02 28.76 -5.74
CA THR A 184 -9.91 29.17 -4.35
C THR A 184 -10.11 27.96 -3.45
N ALA A 185 -9.14 27.64 -2.60
CA ALA A 185 -9.30 26.60 -1.59
C ALA A 185 -10.33 27.04 -0.55
N THR A 186 -11.40 26.27 -0.39
CA THR A 186 -12.51 26.60 0.52
C THR A 186 -12.29 26.06 1.92
N SER A 187 -11.30 25.20 2.15
CA SER A 187 -10.98 24.68 3.47
C SER A 187 -10.27 25.74 4.32
N LEU A 188 -11.02 26.27 5.28
CA LEU A 188 -10.58 27.37 6.17
C LEU A 188 -9.62 26.93 7.26
N LYS A 189 -9.20 25.66 7.32
CA LYS A 189 -8.60 25.18 8.56
C LYS A 189 -7.15 25.54 8.76
N GLU A 190 -6.34 25.87 7.74
CA GLU A 190 -4.91 26.06 8.02
C GLU A 190 -4.19 26.91 6.98
N SER A 191 -3.24 27.70 7.45
CA SER A 191 -2.21 28.37 6.66
C SER A 191 -1.24 27.40 5.92
N PHE A 192 -1.54 26.11 5.90
CA PHE A 192 -0.70 25.06 5.33
C PHE A 192 -1.31 24.52 4.03
N LEU A 193 -0.53 24.55 2.96
CA LEU A 193 -1.00 24.19 1.62
C LEU A 193 -1.04 22.67 1.34
N LEU A 194 -0.14 21.89 1.96
CA LEU A 194 -0.02 20.45 1.65
C LEU A 194 -1.23 19.65 2.18
N GLY A 195 -1.59 18.59 1.47
CA GLY A 195 -2.72 17.75 1.78
C GLY A 195 -3.88 17.91 0.79
N VAL A 196 -5.07 17.43 1.17
CA VAL A 196 -6.28 17.50 0.37
C VAL A 196 -7.10 18.74 0.75
N HIS A 197 -7.45 19.53 -0.26
CA HIS A 197 -8.29 20.70 -0.11
C HIS A 197 -9.49 20.62 -1.05
N GLU A 198 -10.65 21.03 -0.55
CA GLU A 198 -11.80 21.28 -1.42
C GLU A 198 -11.60 22.63 -2.11
N VAL A 199 -11.55 22.60 -3.41
CA VAL A 199 -11.28 23.80 -4.23
C VAL A 199 -12.54 24.17 -5.01
N GLN A 200 -12.94 25.42 -4.89
CA GLN A 200 -14.07 25.96 -5.61
C GLN A 200 -13.63 26.55 -6.94
N PHE A 201 -14.30 26.15 -8.02
CA PHE A 201 -14.10 26.71 -9.36
C PHE A 201 -14.95 27.94 -9.56
N ASP A 202 -14.43 28.93 -10.29
CA ASP A 202 -15.23 30.07 -10.69
C ASP A 202 -16.33 29.63 -11.69
N LYS A 203 -17.55 30.10 -11.45
CA LYS A 203 -18.74 29.77 -12.27
C LYS A 203 -18.65 30.19 -13.73
N ALA A 204 -17.75 31.08 -14.08
CA ALA A 204 -17.65 31.67 -15.40
C ALA A 204 -17.09 30.75 -16.50
N LYS A 205 -16.40 29.65 -16.09
CA LYS A 205 -15.83 28.65 -17.01
C LYS A 205 -16.36 27.26 -16.69
N LYS A 206 -17.45 26.87 -17.31
CA LYS A 206 -17.87 25.48 -17.43
C LYS A 206 -16.83 24.76 -18.31
N ASP A 207 -15.81 24.20 -17.68
CA ASP A 207 -14.85 23.37 -18.37
C ASP A 207 -15.44 21.99 -18.65
N LYS A 208 -15.00 21.32 -19.71
CA LYS A 208 -15.48 20.00 -20.13
C LYS A 208 -15.31 18.94 -19.04
N CYS A 209 -14.43 19.17 -18.09
CA CYS A 209 -14.07 18.21 -17.04
C CYS A 209 -15.00 18.22 -15.82
N TYR A 210 -15.66 19.36 -15.53
CA TYR A 210 -16.41 19.56 -14.28
C TYR A 210 -17.76 20.20 -14.56
N GLN A 211 -18.60 19.50 -15.33
CA GLN A 211 -19.89 20.07 -15.78
C GLN A 211 -20.90 20.27 -14.65
N ASP A 212 -20.79 19.50 -13.56
CA ASP A 212 -21.86 19.41 -12.54
C ASP A 212 -21.44 19.80 -11.12
N THR A 213 -20.14 19.89 -10.81
CA THR A 213 -19.66 20.18 -9.44
C THR A 213 -18.80 21.42 -9.38
N LEU A 214 -19.19 22.39 -8.53
CA LEU A 214 -18.44 23.61 -8.29
C LEU A 214 -17.27 23.42 -7.32
N VAL A 215 -17.24 22.29 -6.59
CA VAL A 215 -16.23 21.98 -5.58
C VAL A 215 -15.64 20.62 -5.86
N GLN A 216 -14.31 20.53 -5.89
CA GLN A 216 -13.55 19.32 -6.17
C GLN A 216 -12.41 19.16 -5.17
N PRO A 217 -12.12 17.94 -4.71
CA PRO A 217 -10.93 17.68 -3.93
C PRO A 217 -9.69 17.73 -4.82
N ILE A 218 -8.69 18.48 -4.38
CA ILE A 218 -7.37 18.59 -5.00
C ILE A 218 -6.33 18.30 -3.94
N LYS A 219 -5.29 17.56 -4.28
CA LYS A 219 -4.18 17.24 -3.38
C LYS A 219 -2.93 18.00 -3.78
N PHE A 220 -2.34 18.69 -2.83
CA PHE A 220 -1.03 19.31 -2.94
C PHE A 220 -0.02 18.44 -2.20
N THR A 221 0.97 17.94 -2.90
CA THR A 221 1.98 17.03 -2.35
C THR A 221 3.39 17.50 -2.59
N SER A 222 4.24 17.34 -1.58
CA SER A 222 5.70 17.47 -1.69
C SER A 222 6.40 16.13 -1.50
N CYS A 223 5.64 15.05 -1.40
CA CYS A 223 6.15 13.72 -1.18
C CYS A 223 6.95 13.22 -2.38
N LYS A 224 8.03 12.49 -2.11
CA LYS A 224 8.83 11.84 -3.14
C LYS A 224 8.07 10.69 -3.77
N GLU A 225 8.48 10.29 -4.95
CA GLU A 225 7.97 9.08 -5.59
C GLU A 225 8.13 7.86 -4.67
N GLY A 226 7.12 6.99 -4.64
CA GLY A 226 7.07 5.86 -3.70
C GLY A 226 6.50 6.18 -2.32
N PHE A 227 6.01 7.41 -2.12
CA PHE A 227 5.31 7.84 -0.91
C PHE A 227 3.85 8.16 -1.21
N PHE A 228 3.00 7.96 -0.22
CA PHE A 228 1.61 8.41 -0.19
C PHE A 228 1.50 9.68 0.65
N THR A 229 0.72 10.62 0.18
CA THR A 229 0.40 11.86 0.90
C THR A 229 -0.91 11.71 1.64
N CYS A 230 -0.88 11.75 2.96
CA CYS A 230 -2.07 11.80 3.80
C CYS A 230 -2.92 13.05 3.47
N ASP A 231 -4.21 13.05 3.80
CA ASP A 231 -5.07 14.21 3.57
C ASP A 231 -4.61 15.46 4.35
N ASP A 232 -3.85 15.28 5.44
CA ASP A 232 -3.20 16.32 6.22
C ASP A 232 -1.83 16.78 5.66
N GLY A 233 -1.36 16.19 4.57
CA GLY A 233 -0.10 16.52 3.90
C GLY A 233 1.14 15.79 4.40
N ILE A 234 1.01 14.86 5.35
CA ILE A 234 2.12 14.03 5.83
C ILE A 234 2.45 12.95 4.79
N CYS A 235 3.76 12.69 4.61
CA CYS A 235 4.23 11.65 3.68
C CYS A 235 4.47 10.33 4.43
N ILE A 236 3.88 9.25 3.97
CA ILE A 236 4.15 7.89 4.42
C ILE A 236 4.62 7.02 3.25
N SER A 237 5.33 5.92 3.53
CA SER A 237 5.70 4.99 2.45
C SER A 237 4.46 4.37 1.81
N MET A 238 4.47 4.20 0.46
CA MET A 238 3.40 3.48 -0.25
C MET A 238 3.20 2.04 0.23
N SER A 239 4.20 1.42 0.87
CA SER A 239 4.04 0.10 1.49
C SER A 239 3.04 0.09 2.65
N LYS A 240 2.84 1.25 3.29
CA LYS A 240 1.92 1.46 4.40
C LYS A 240 0.50 1.85 3.97
N ARG A 241 0.30 2.16 2.69
CA ARG A 241 -1.02 2.43 2.12
C ARG A 241 -1.82 1.14 2.04
N CYS A 242 -3.02 1.09 2.64
CA CYS A 242 -3.89 -0.09 2.64
C CYS A 242 -3.22 -1.35 3.24
N ASP A 243 -2.65 -1.23 4.44
CA ASP A 243 -2.06 -2.36 5.18
C ASP A 243 -2.85 -2.76 6.43
N GLN A 244 -4.05 -2.22 6.59
CA GLN A 244 -4.98 -2.40 7.71
C GLN A 244 -4.50 -1.72 9.01
N THR A 245 -3.50 -0.85 8.91
CA THR A 245 -2.98 -0.10 10.06
C THR A 245 -2.93 1.38 9.73
N ALA A 246 -3.65 2.21 10.47
CA ALA A 246 -3.64 3.65 10.26
C ALA A 246 -2.27 4.26 10.61
N HIS A 247 -1.58 4.78 9.62
CA HIS A 247 -0.30 5.47 9.73
C HIS A 247 -0.45 7.00 9.54
N CYS A 248 -1.48 7.45 8.82
CA CYS A 248 -1.89 8.84 8.78
C CYS A 248 -2.73 9.18 10.02
N GLU A 249 -2.59 10.38 10.58
CA GLU A 249 -3.41 10.82 11.72
C GLU A 249 -4.90 10.88 11.37
N ASP A 250 -5.21 11.27 10.13
CA ASP A 250 -6.55 11.34 9.56
C ASP A 250 -7.06 9.99 9.00
N LYS A 251 -6.25 8.93 9.07
CA LYS A 251 -6.52 7.57 8.56
C LYS A 251 -6.83 7.53 7.06
N SER A 252 -6.36 8.50 6.30
CA SER A 252 -6.57 8.57 4.85
C SER A 252 -5.84 7.45 4.10
N ASP A 253 -4.79 6.90 4.69
CA ASP A 253 -4.06 5.73 4.18
C ASP A 253 -4.87 4.44 4.12
N GLU A 254 -5.94 4.34 4.89
CA GLU A 254 -6.83 3.18 4.89
C GLU A 254 -8.20 3.45 4.24
N LYS A 255 -8.35 4.60 3.56
CA LYS A 255 -9.54 4.92 2.78
C LYS A 255 -9.42 4.40 1.34
N ASN A 256 -10.56 3.98 0.76
CA ASN A 256 -10.65 3.57 -0.66
C ASN A 256 -9.64 2.47 -1.05
N CYS A 257 -9.48 1.47 -0.20
CA CYS A 257 -8.54 0.36 -0.37
C CYS A 257 -9.08 -0.79 -1.21
N LYS A 258 -9.78 -0.50 -2.31
CA LYS A 258 -10.17 -1.52 -3.27
C LYS A 258 -8.94 -2.12 -3.92
N LEU A 259 -8.85 -3.45 -3.89
CA LEU A 259 -7.73 -4.20 -4.48
C LEU A 259 -7.95 -4.44 -5.98
N VAL A 260 -9.19 -4.73 -6.39
CA VAL A 260 -9.55 -5.06 -7.76
C VAL A 260 -10.42 -3.95 -8.34
N ILE A 261 -10.00 -3.40 -9.45
CA ILE A 261 -10.79 -2.44 -10.21
C ILE A 261 -11.42 -3.15 -11.40
N ILE A 262 -12.73 -3.11 -11.42
CA ILE A 262 -13.58 -3.76 -12.41
C ILE A 262 -14.28 -2.64 -13.20
N GLU A 263 -14.04 -2.59 -14.50
CA GLU A 263 -14.70 -1.64 -15.39
C GLU A 263 -16.16 -2.05 -15.65
N ASP A 264 -17.01 -1.08 -16.00
CA ASP A 264 -18.44 -1.30 -16.23
C ASP A 264 -18.74 -2.32 -17.36
N ASN A 265 -17.80 -2.48 -18.31
CA ASN A 265 -17.89 -3.42 -19.42
C ASN A 265 -17.40 -4.84 -19.08
N TYR A 266 -16.93 -5.09 -17.85
CA TYR A 266 -16.45 -6.40 -17.44
C TYR A 266 -17.59 -7.41 -17.32
N ASN A 267 -17.45 -8.55 -17.97
CA ASN A 267 -18.42 -9.65 -17.89
C ASN A 267 -17.77 -10.85 -17.18
N LYS A 268 -18.22 -11.12 -15.95
CA LYS A 268 -17.72 -12.27 -15.15
C LYS A 268 -18.12 -13.64 -15.70
N ASN A 269 -19.05 -13.72 -16.64
CA ASN A 269 -19.47 -14.96 -17.26
C ASN A 269 -18.69 -15.30 -18.54
N LEU A 270 -17.80 -14.41 -18.98
CA LEU A 270 -16.96 -14.58 -20.16
C LEU A 270 -15.50 -14.78 -19.75
N ALA A 271 -14.87 -15.84 -20.27
CA ALA A 271 -13.45 -16.09 -20.05
C ALA A 271 -12.57 -14.94 -20.58
N PRO A 272 -11.44 -14.62 -19.93
CA PRO A 272 -10.53 -13.55 -20.34
C PRO A 272 -9.60 -13.95 -21.49
N PHE A 273 -10.16 -14.35 -22.62
CA PHE A 273 -9.37 -14.63 -23.82
C PHE A 273 -8.88 -13.35 -24.49
N THR A 274 -7.81 -13.44 -25.25
CA THR A 274 -7.30 -12.35 -26.08
C THR A 274 -7.45 -12.73 -27.56
N VAL A 275 -7.48 -11.71 -28.43
CA VAL A 275 -7.49 -11.91 -29.89
C VAL A 275 -6.24 -11.25 -30.46
N ASP A 276 -5.45 -12.02 -31.20
CA ASP A 276 -4.29 -11.45 -31.88
C ASP A 276 -4.76 -10.49 -32.98
N PRO A 277 -4.42 -9.19 -32.89
CA PRO A 277 -4.91 -8.18 -33.82
C PRO A 277 -4.42 -8.36 -35.27
N LYS A 278 -3.41 -9.21 -35.51
CA LYS A 278 -2.85 -9.46 -36.84
C LYS A 278 -3.48 -10.66 -37.54
N THR A 279 -3.82 -11.68 -36.77
CA THR A 279 -4.29 -12.97 -37.30
C THR A 279 -5.76 -13.21 -37.01
N ASP A 280 -6.40 -12.41 -36.19
CA ASP A 280 -7.77 -12.59 -35.68
C ASP A 280 -7.98 -13.94 -34.97
N ILE A 281 -6.88 -14.53 -34.47
CA ILE A 281 -6.90 -15.81 -33.78
C ILE A 281 -7.14 -15.57 -32.30
N ILE A 282 -8.04 -16.38 -31.73
CA ILE A 282 -8.31 -16.37 -30.28
C ILE A 282 -7.15 -17.06 -29.56
N GLU A 283 -6.53 -16.33 -28.63
CA GLU A 283 -5.61 -16.89 -27.67
C GLU A 283 -6.38 -17.29 -26.40
N ALA A 284 -6.49 -18.59 -26.17
CA ALA A 284 -7.18 -19.15 -25.02
C ALA A 284 -6.48 -18.79 -23.71
N VAL A 285 -7.26 -18.44 -22.68
CA VAL A 285 -6.73 -18.25 -21.34
C VAL A 285 -6.13 -19.55 -20.80
N LYS A 286 -4.94 -19.47 -20.21
CA LYS A 286 -4.22 -20.61 -19.65
C LYS A 286 -4.49 -20.71 -18.16
N ILE A 287 -5.11 -21.81 -17.74
CA ILE A 287 -5.39 -22.10 -16.33
C ILE A 287 -4.34 -23.08 -15.83
N ASN A 288 -3.45 -22.63 -14.97
CA ASN A 288 -2.52 -23.53 -14.29
C ASN A 288 -3.25 -24.24 -13.15
N VAL A 289 -3.13 -25.55 -13.09
CA VAL A 289 -3.76 -26.40 -12.09
C VAL A 289 -2.69 -27.07 -11.25
N SER A 290 -2.78 -26.90 -9.94
CA SER A 290 -2.02 -27.68 -8.95
C SER A 290 -3.00 -28.31 -7.98
N SER A 291 -2.71 -29.53 -7.54
CA SER A 291 -3.52 -30.26 -6.58
C SER A 291 -2.67 -30.78 -5.44
N GLU A 292 -3.23 -30.83 -4.25
CA GLU A 292 -2.61 -31.37 -3.06
C GLU A 292 -3.60 -32.31 -2.38
N ILE A 293 -3.26 -33.61 -2.28
CA ILE A 293 -4.12 -34.58 -1.62
C ILE A 293 -3.86 -34.48 -0.13
N LEU A 294 -4.90 -34.13 0.58
CA LEU A 294 -4.84 -33.95 2.02
C LEU A 294 -5.16 -35.24 2.78
N ASP A 295 -6.14 -36.02 2.28
CA ASP A 295 -6.55 -37.25 2.93
C ASP A 295 -7.36 -38.16 2.00
N ILE A 296 -7.30 -39.46 2.21
CA ILE A 296 -8.19 -40.46 1.62
C ILE A 296 -9.13 -40.94 2.74
N LEU A 297 -10.37 -40.47 2.68
CA LEU A 297 -11.33 -40.67 3.77
C LEU A 297 -11.99 -42.04 3.74
N LYS A 298 -12.29 -42.58 2.54
CA LYS A 298 -12.98 -43.85 2.37
C LYS A 298 -12.60 -44.51 1.06
N ILE A 299 -12.35 -45.80 1.10
CA ILE A 299 -12.26 -46.68 -0.04
C ILE A 299 -13.46 -47.62 0.05
N ASP A 300 -14.33 -47.64 -0.96
CA ASP A 300 -15.52 -48.47 -0.99
C ASP A 300 -15.49 -49.35 -2.25
N GLU A 301 -15.06 -50.56 -2.05
CA GLU A 301 -14.92 -51.55 -3.14
C GLU A 301 -16.28 -52.06 -3.63
N VAL A 302 -17.28 -52.03 -2.77
CA VAL A 302 -18.64 -52.50 -3.11
C VAL A 302 -19.34 -51.46 -3.97
N GLU A 303 -19.30 -50.19 -3.54
CA GLU A 303 -19.92 -49.07 -4.26
C GLU A 303 -19.03 -48.55 -5.40
N GLN A 304 -17.82 -49.11 -5.57
CA GLN A 304 -16.83 -48.70 -6.58
C GLN A 304 -16.53 -47.18 -6.45
N ALA A 305 -16.27 -46.74 -5.24
CA ALA A 305 -16.08 -45.34 -4.91
C ALA A 305 -14.85 -45.09 -4.06
N LEU A 306 -14.26 -43.91 -4.23
CA LEU A 306 -13.19 -43.34 -3.42
C LEU A 306 -13.60 -41.97 -2.91
N GLU A 307 -13.61 -41.79 -1.59
CA GLU A 307 -13.82 -40.46 -1.00
C GLU A 307 -12.48 -39.85 -0.64
N VAL A 308 -12.18 -38.71 -1.25
CA VAL A 308 -10.89 -38.02 -1.15
C VAL A 308 -11.07 -36.57 -0.77
N LYS A 309 -10.23 -36.09 0.13
CA LYS A 309 -10.09 -34.68 0.48
C LYS A 309 -8.84 -34.13 -0.15
N PHE A 310 -8.99 -33.10 -0.98
CA PHE A 310 -7.88 -32.50 -1.70
C PHE A 310 -8.03 -31.00 -1.81
N ARG A 311 -6.91 -30.30 -1.92
CA ARG A 311 -6.82 -28.89 -2.19
C ARG A 311 -6.58 -28.69 -3.68
N LEU A 312 -7.33 -27.79 -4.30
CA LEU A 312 -7.18 -27.44 -5.70
C LEU A 312 -6.79 -25.98 -5.80
N LEU A 313 -5.68 -25.70 -6.48
CA LEU A 313 -5.20 -24.37 -6.81
C LEU A 313 -5.33 -24.15 -8.30
N LEU A 314 -6.13 -23.15 -8.67
CA LEU A 314 -6.26 -22.68 -10.05
C LEU A 314 -5.62 -21.32 -10.15
N SER A 315 -4.80 -21.08 -11.17
CA SER A 315 -4.23 -19.76 -11.36
C SER A 315 -4.21 -19.34 -12.82
N TRP A 316 -4.58 -18.07 -13.04
CA TRP A 316 -4.70 -17.48 -14.39
C TRP A 316 -4.41 -15.99 -14.37
N TYR A 317 -4.33 -15.39 -15.55
CA TYR A 317 -4.26 -13.96 -15.75
C TYR A 317 -5.55 -13.45 -16.36
N ASP A 318 -6.10 -12.33 -15.86
CA ASP A 318 -7.25 -11.69 -16.48
C ASP A 318 -6.86 -10.29 -16.97
N VAL A 319 -6.69 -10.19 -18.28
CA VAL A 319 -6.22 -8.96 -18.96
C VAL A 319 -7.19 -7.78 -18.82
N ARG A 320 -8.42 -8.03 -18.40
CA ARG A 320 -9.48 -7.02 -18.26
C ARG A 320 -9.47 -6.33 -16.90
N LEU A 321 -8.64 -6.81 -15.96
CA LEU A 321 -8.60 -6.31 -14.59
C LEU A 321 -7.39 -5.41 -14.37
N ILE A 322 -7.58 -4.49 -13.44
CA ILE A 322 -6.54 -3.62 -12.89
C ILE A 322 -6.49 -3.85 -11.38
N PHE A 323 -5.30 -3.95 -10.84
CA PHE A 323 -5.10 -4.13 -9.41
C PHE A 323 -4.44 -2.90 -8.80
N HIS A 324 -4.88 -2.54 -7.59
CA HIS A 324 -4.34 -1.43 -6.83
C HIS A 324 -3.54 -1.90 -5.61
N ASN A 325 -2.44 -1.22 -5.34
CA ASN A 325 -1.65 -1.35 -4.10
C ASN A 325 -1.20 -2.77 -3.74
N LEU A 326 -0.93 -3.62 -4.75
CA LEU A 326 -0.44 -4.98 -4.52
C LEU A 326 0.81 -4.98 -3.65
N LYS A 327 0.79 -5.76 -2.59
CA LYS A 327 1.93 -6.02 -1.70
C LYS A 327 2.83 -7.10 -2.29
N VAL A 328 4.09 -7.14 -1.85
CA VAL A 328 5.04 -8.18 -2.27
C VAL A 328 4.56 -9.57 -1.84
N SER A 329 4.01 -9.68 -0.64
CA SER A 329 3.39 -10.92 -0.17
C SER A 329 2.00 -11.08 -0.79
N SER A 330 1.79 -12.15 -1.56
CA SER A 330 0.49 -12.46 -2.17
C SER A 330 -0.60 -12.73 -1.13
N MET A 331 -0.25 -13.18 0.08
CA MET A 331 -1.22 -13.40 1.16
C MET A 331 -1.91 -12.12 1.62
N ALA A 332 -1.23 -10.98 1.47
CA ALA A 332 -1.79 -9.67 1.78
C ALA A 332 -2.65 -9.10 0.63
N ASN A 333 -2.67 -9.75 -0.54
CA ASN A 333 -3.41 -9.34 -1.72
C ASN A 333 -4.66 -10.23 -1.90
N SER A 334 -5.47 -10.35 -0.85
CA SER A 334 -6.74 -11.06 -0.93
C SER A 334 -7.86 -10.04 -1.16
N PRO A 335 -8.61 -10.14 -2.27
CA PRO A 335 -9.78 -9.30 -2.48
C PRO A 335 -10.84 -9.54 -1.41
N SER A 336 -11.67 -8.55 -1.15
CA SER A 336 -12.85 -8.70 -0.30
C SER A 336 -13.82 -9.70 -0.92
N SER A 337 -14.78 -10.21 -0.14
CA SER A 337 -15.80 -11.14 -0.65
C SER A 337 -16.59 -10.53 -1.80
N ASP A 338 -16.94 -9.25 -1.72
CA ASP A 338 -17.70 -8.54 -2.75
C ASP A 338 -16.90 -8.36 -4.05
N GLU A 339 -15.59 -8.12 -3.95
CA GLU A 339 -14.70 -8.07 -5.10
C GLU A 339 -14.50 -9.46 -5.72
N ALA A 340 -14.27 -10.47 -4.90
CA ALA A 340 -14.07 -11.86 -5.34
C ALA A 340 -15.31 -12.43 -6.06
N GLU A 341 -16.52 -12.11 -5.61
CA GLU A 341 -17.76 -12.53 -6.25
C GLU A 341 -17.94 -11.98 -7.68
N GLN A 342 -17.33 -10.83 -7.95
CA GLN A 342 -17.38 -10.20 -9.28
C GLN A 342 -16.34 -10.73 -10.24
N LEU A 343 -15.36 -11.51 -9.78
CA LEU A 343 -14.31 -12.07 -10.64
C LEU A 343 -14.86 -13.22 -11.49
N TRP A 344 -14.31 -13.34 -12.68
CA TRP A 344 -14.48 -14.54 -13.48
C TRP A 344 -13.75 -15.72 -12.84
N ILE A 345 -14.40 -16.88 -12.81
CA ILE A 345 -13.85 -18.14 -12.30
C ILE A 345 -13.89 -19.16 -13.43
N PRO A 346 -12.80 -19.94 -13.64
CA PRO A 346 -12.80 -21.02 -14.63
C PRO A 346 -13.92 -22.01 -14.40
N ASN A 347 -14.73 -22.26 -15.43
CA ASN A 347 -15.79 -23.24 -15.39
C ASN A 347 -15.21 -24.65 -15.59
N ILE A 348 -14.79 -25.27 -14.50
CA ILE A 348 -14.22 -26.60 -14.45
C ILE A 348 -15.21 -27.55 -13.78
N ILE A 349 -15.42 -28.70 -14.39
CA ILE A 349 -16.37 -29.72 -13.98
C ILE A 349 -15.59 -30.93 -13.46
N PHE A 350 -16.07 -31.52 -12.36
CA PHE A 350 -15.63 -32.84 -11.89
C PHE A 350 -16.47 -33.92 -12.58
N ASP A 351 -15.95 -34.52 -13.63
CA ASP A 351 -16.72 -35.42 -14.52
C ASP A 351 -17.08 -36.77 -13.87
N ASN A 352 -16.23 -37.32 -13.03
CA ASN A 352 -16.43 -38.63 -12.41
C ASN A 352 -16.82 -38.60 -10.94
N THR A 353 -17.33 -37.47 -10.46
CA THR A 353 -17.89 -37.35 -9.10
C THR A 353 -19.38 -37.67 -9.12
N LYS A 354 -19.93 -38.06 -7.97
CA LYS A 354 -21.35 -38.41 -7.82
C LYS A 354 -22.28 -37.24 -8.15
N ASP A 355 -21.82 -36.01 -7.88
CA ASP A 355 -22.63 -34.79 -7.96
C ASP A 355 -22.39 -34.01 -9.27
N ASN A 356 -21.41 -34.38 -10.10
CA ASN A 356 -21.01 -33.65 -11.32
C ASN A 356 -20.92 -32.14 -11.11
N ASP A 357 -20.33 -31.73 -10.00
CA ASP A 357 -20.28 -30.35 -9.59
C ASP A 357 -19.39 -29.50 -10.48
N VAL A 358 -19.85 -28.30 -10.77
CA VAL A 358 -19.07 -27.23 -11.41
C VAL A 358 -18.40 -26.39 -10.34
N ILE A 359 -17.15 -26.00 -10.57
CA ILE A 359 -16.48 -25.03 -9.71
C ILE A 359 -17.18 -23.69 -9.87
N THR A 360 -17.75 -23.18 -8.77
CA THR A 360 -18.42 -21.89 -8.70
C THR A 360 -17.80 -21.03 -7.60
N PHE A 361 -18.19 -19.76 -7.56
CA PHE A 361 -17.86 -18.92 -6.41
C PHE A 361 -18.41 -19.53 -5.12
N ASP A 362 -17.55 -19.60 -4.13
CA ASP A 362 -17.87 -20.10 -2.80
C ASP A 362 -17.12 -19.29 -1.75
N THR A 363 -17.82 -18.97 -0.67
CA THR A 363 -17.26 -18.25 0.48
C THR A 363 -16.11 -18.97 1.18
N LEU A 364 -15.95 -20.29 0.95
CA LEU A 364 -14.83 -21.09 1.45
C LEU A 364 -13.59 -21.02 0.56
N ALA A 365 -13.73 -20.50 -0.65
CA ALA A 365 -12.61 -20.33 -1.57
C ALA A 365 -11.80 -19.07 -1.20
N LYS A 366 -10.49 -19.20 -1.20
CA LYS A 366 -9.57 -18.09 -1.00
C LYS A 366 -9.04 -17.60 -2.34
N PHE A 367 -9.17 -16.30 -2.59
CA PHE A 367 -8.53 -15.64 -3.72
C PHE A 367 -7.29 -14.89 -3.26
N THR A 368 -6.24 -14.96 -4.03
CA THR A 368 -5.02 -14.17 -3.83
C THR A 368 -4.48 -13.68 -5.16
N ILE A 369 -3.83 -12.52 -5.15
CA ILE A 369 -3.23 -11.93 -6.35
C ILE A 369 -1.73 -11.82 -6.14
N SER A 370 -0.95 -12.43 -7.04
CA SER A 370 0.52 -12.36 -6.99
C SER A 370 0.98 -11.09 -7.67
N ARG A 371 1.85 -10.32 -7.00
CA ARG A 371 2.54 -9.19 -7.60
C ARG A 371 3.75 -9.70 -8.37
N GLU A 372 3.62 -9.85 -9.68
CA GLU A 372 4.68 -10.32 -10.60
C GLU A 372 5.05 -9.22 -11.62
N GLY A 373 4.09 -8.36 -11.95
CA GLY A 373 4.22 -7.34 -12.97
C GLY A 373 4.85 -6.03 -12.51
N THR A 374 5.07 -5.16 -13.49
CA THR A 374 5.62 -3.83 -13.31
C THR A 374 4.59 -2.83 -12.81
N LEU A 375 5.05 -1.83 -12.05
CA LEU A 375 4.22 -0.72 -11.59
C LEU A 375 3.89 0.21 -12.77
N ILE A 376 2.61 0.52 -12.95
CA ILE A 376 2.17 1.57 -13.86
C ILE A 376 2.20 2.90 -13.12
N PRO A 377 2.74 3.96 -13.71
CA PRO A 377 2.70 5.29 -13.11
C PRO A 377 1.28 5.71 -12.74
N SER A 378 1.11 6.23 -11.55
CA SER A 378 -0.17 6.75 -11.05
C SER A 378 -0.64 7.92 -11.91
N ASP A 379 -1.92 7.92 -12.30
CA ASP A 379 -2.54 9.06 -13.02
C ASP A 379 -2.64 10.28 -12.08
N GLU A 380 -2.09 11.41 -12.49
CA GLU A 380 -2.13 12.66 -11.73
C GLU A 380 -3.52 13.30 -11.69
N THR A 381 -4.43 12.84 -12.54
CA THR A 381 -5.84 13.30 -12.51
C THR A 381 -6.62 12.71 -11.34
N VAL A 382 -6.08 11.66 -10.72
CA VAL A 382 -6.63 11.05 -9.48
C VAL A 382 -6.01 11.75 -8.28
N VAL A 383 -6.83 12.05 -7.29
CA VAL A 383 -6.40 12.75 -6.06
C VAL A 383 -5.36 11.92 -5.31
N ASP A 384 -5.64 10.63 -5.11
CA ASP A 384 -4.77 9.75 -4.35
C ASP A 384 -3.63 9.17 -5.20
N GLU A 385 -2.48 9.00 -4.57
CA GLU A 385 -1.39 8.21 -5.10
C GLU A 385 -1.74 6.72 -4.97
N ILE A 386 -1.76 6.01 -6.09
CA ILE A 386 -2.13 4.60 -6.17
C ILE A 386 -1.07 3.85 -6.98
N ASN A 387 -0.61 2.74 -6.43
CA ASN A 387 0.19 1.79 -7.19
C ASN A 387 -0.74 0.95 -8.07
N VAL A 388 -0.62 1.07 -9.38
CA VAL A 388 -1.48 0.41 -10.35
C VAL A 388 -0.73 -0.74 -11.01
N PHE A 389 -1.40 -1.89 -11.16
CA PHE A 389 -0.83 -3.10 -11.77
C PHE A 389 -1.83 -3.70 -12.75
N ASN A 390 -1.33 -4.16 -13.91
CA ASN A 390 -2.15 -4.80 -14.94
C ASN A 390 -2.50 -6.25 -14.59
N GLY A 391 -3.69 -6.70 -14.96
CA GLY A 391 -4.13 -8.08 -14.77
C GLY A 391 -3.41 -9.10 -15.67
N PHE A 392 -2.81 -8.67 -16.78
CA PHE A 392 -2.08 -9.59 -17.67
C PHE A 392 -0.69 -9.99 -17.14
N GLU A 393 -0.13 -9.25 -16.17
CA GLU A 393 1.17 -9.54 -15.54
C GLU A 393 1.03 -10.06 -14.10
N ASN A 394 -0.16 -9.96 -13.50
CA ASN A 394 -0.38 -10.27 -12.10
C ASN A 394 -1.43 -11.38 -11.97
N LYS A 395 -0.98 -12.52 -11.49
CA LYS A 395 -1.72 -13.77 -11.48
C LYS A 395 -2.76 -13.82 -10.36
N ILE A 396 -3.98 -14.20 -10.70
CA ILE A 396 -5.04 -14.55 -9.75
C ILE A 396 -4.90 -16.03 -9.40
N THR A 397 -5.00 -16.36 -8.13
CA THR A 397 -5.03 -17.74 -7.64
C THR A 397 -6.31 -17.97 -6.84
N TYR A 398 -7.05 -18.99 -7.26
CA TYR A 398 -8.18 -19.57 -6.56
C TYR A 398 -7.69 -20.79 -5.80
N ASP A 399 -7.95 -20.86 -4.51
CA ASP A 399 -7.49 -21.90 -3.61
C ASP A 399 -8.68 -22.42 -2.79
N ARG A 400 -8.99 -23.72 -2.95
CA ARG A 400 -10.10 -24.35 -2.26
C ARG A 400 -9.81 -25.79 -1.91
N ILE A 401 -10.33 -26.23 -0.77
CA ILE A 401 -10.34 -27.63 -0.33
C ILE A 401 -11.69 -28.26 -0.69
N PHE A 402 -11.63 -29.38 -1.39
CA PHE A 402 -12.78 -30.19 -1.75
C PHE A 402 -12.74 -31.53 -1.01
N THR A 403 -13.92 -32.04 -0.67
CA THR A 403 -14.14 -33.43 -0.30
C THR A 403 -15.08 -34.01 -1.33
N LYS A 404 -14.65 -35.02 -2.09
CA LYS A 404 -15.43 -35.57 -3.19
C LYS A 404 -15.42 -37.10 -3.18
N GLU A 405 -16.58 -37.69 -3.46
CA GLU A 405 -16.72 -39.09 -3.76
C GLU A 405 -16.58 -39.28 -5.26
N VAL A 406 -15.49 -39.93 -5.67
CA VAL A 406 -15.19 -40.18 -7.09
C VAL A 406 -15.42 -41.64 -7.44
N LYS A 407 -15.93 -41.90 -8.64
CA LYS A 407 -16.11 -43.24 -9.13
C LYS A 407 -14.73 -43.85 -9.41
N CYS A 408 -14.46 -45.00 -8.79
CA CYS A 408 -13.24 -45.76 -8.93
C CYS A 408 -13.58 -47.24 -9.15
N ILE A 409 -13.22 -47.80 -10.31
CA ILE A 409 -13.51 -49.17 -10.65
C ILE A 409 -12.36 -50.04 -10.16
N TYR A 410 -12.62 -50.83 -9.10
CA TYR A 410 -11.64 -51.74 -8.49
C TYR A 410 -11.61 -53.06 -9.24
N GLN A 411 -10.39 -53.52 -9.60
CA GLN A 411 -10.15 -54.80 -10.27
C GLN A 411 -9.65 -55.83 -9.26
N LEU A 412 -10.57 -56.51 -8.59
CA LEU A 412 -10.28 -57.37 -7.44
C LEU A 412 -9.89 -58.80 -7.84
N GLN A 413 -9.59 -59.08 -9.14
CA GLN A 413 -9.31 -60.41 -9.66
C GLN A 413 -8.05 -61.04 -9.05
N LEU A 414 -7.07 -60.21 -8.66
CA LEU A 414 -5.79 -60.67 -8.12
C LEU A 414 -5.68 -60.38 -6.62
N TYR A 415 -6.77 -60.03 -5.98
CA TYR A 415 -6.76 -59.73 -4.55
C TYR A 415 -6.12 -60.86 -3.73
N PRO A 416 -5.21 -60.62 -2.76
CA PRO A 416 -4.76 -59.32 -2.29
C PRO A 416 -3.48 -58.76 -2.97
N PHE A 417 -3.12 -59.23 -4.15
CA PHE A 417 -1.90 -58.81 -4.87
C PHE A 417 -2.20 -57.91 -6.07
N ASP A 418 -3.35 -57.26 -6.07
CA ASP A 418 -3.79 -56.35 -7.10
C ASP A 418 -3.28 -54.95 -6.87
N THR A 419 -3.22 -54.15 -7.96
CA THR A 419 -2.94 -52.71 -7.93
C THR A 419 -4.16 -51.98 -8.45
N GLN A 420 -4.69 -51.07 -7.64
CA GLN A 420 -5.86 -50.27 -8.01
C GLN A 420 -5.44 -48.89 -8.49
N GLN A 421 -6.21 -48.32 -9.41
CA GLN A 421 -5.96 -47.02 -9.97
C GLN A 421 -7.25 -46.21 -9.98
N CYS A 422 -7.27 -45.15 -9.19
CA CYS A 422 -8.40 -44.19 -9.13
C CYS A 422 -8.01 -42.86 -9.75
N THR A 423 -8.98 -42.17 -10.34
CA THR A 423 -8.75 -40.91 -11.02
C THR A 423 -9.75 -39.87 -10.56
N ILE A 424 -9.33 -38.62 -10.49
CA ILE A 424 -10.22 -37.46 -10.39
C ILE A 424 -10.14 -36.74 -11.73
N ASN A 425 -11.26 -36.67 -12.46
CA ASN A 425 -11.32 -36.06 -13.76
C ASN A 425 -11.79 -34.60 -13.68
N LEU A 426 -10.97 -33.70 -14.18
CA LEU A 426 -11.29 -32.26 -14.29
C LEU A 426 -11.48 -31.92 -15.77
N GLU A 427 -12.65 -31.44 -16.16
CA GLU A 427 -12.98 -31.06 -17.52
C GLU A 427 -13.39 -29.60 -17.66
N VAL A 428 -13.03 -29.01 -18.79
CA VAL A 428 -13.56 -27.72 -19.22
C VAL A 428 -14.87 -27.93 -19.96
N GLY A 429 -15.87 -27.12 -19.73
CA GLY A 429 -17.14 -27.17 -20.47
C GLY A 429 -16.92 -27.11 -21.99
N ASN A 430 -17.71 -27.87 -22.76
CA ASN A 430 -17.52 -28.03 -24.19
C ASN A 430 -17.43 -26.73 -24.99
N TYR A 431 -18.20 -25.71 -24.60
CA TYR A 431 -18.22 -24.41 -25.28
C TYR A 431 -16.97 -23.56 -24.98
N GLU A 432 -16.26 -23.86 -23.91
CA GLU A 432 -15.12 -23.08 -23.44
C GLU A 432 -13.76 -23.66 -23.87
N ARG A 433 -13.73 -24.87 -24.46
CA ARG A 433 -12.49 -25.53 -24.87
C ARG A 433 -11.66 -24.75 -25.90
N GLN A 434 -12.29 -23.87 -26.66
CA GLN A 434 -11.60 -23.01 -27.63
C GLN A 434 -10.96 -21.77 -26.98
N ILE A 435 -11.52 -21.31 -25.88
CA ILE A 435 -11.12 -20.08 -25.22
C ILE A 435 -10.40 -20.31 -23.89
N MET A 436 -10.32 -21.54 -23.41
CA MET A 436 -9.69 -21.90 -22.14
C MET A 436 -8.87 -23.20 -22.29
N LYS A 437 -7.65 -23.20 -21.75
CA LYS A 437 -6.74 -24.38 -21.72
C LYS A 437 -6.29 -24.64 -20.30
N ILE A 438 -6.46 -25.88 -19.83
CA ILE A 438 -5.95 -26.34 -18.55
C ILE A 438 -4.51 -26.80 -18.71
N LEU A 439 -3.62 -26.35 -17.84
CA LEU A 439 -2.20 -26.71 -17.82
C LEU A 439 -1.84 -27.34 -16.46
N PRO A 440 -1.48 -28.62 -16.40
CA PRO A 440 -1.02 -29.26 -15.18
C PRO A 440 0.31 -28.65 -14.72
N LYS A 441 0.46 -28.38 -13.42
CA LYS A 441 1.68 -27.85 -12.82
C LYS A 441 2.29 -28.82 -11.81
N SER A 442 1.59 -29.08 -10.73
CA SER A 442 2.08 -29.94 -9.66
C SER A 442 0.95 -30.71 -9.01
N ILE A 443 1.31 -31.87 -8.48
CA ILE A 443 0.48 -32.61 -7.55
C ILE A 443 1.35 -33.05 -6.39
N ASP A 444 0.89 -32.80 -5.17
CA ASP A 444 1.55 -33.18 -3.93
C ASP A 444 0.60 -33.99 -3.05
N MET A 445 1.13 -34.75 -2.12
CA MET A 445 0.36 -35.54 -1.17
C MET A 445 0.88 -35.30 0.25
N GLN A 446 -0.01 -34.85 1.12
CA GLN A 446 0.26 -34.66 2.55
C GLN A 446 -0.21 -35.85 3.41
N SER A 447 -1.14 -36.68 2.87
CA SER A 447 -1.67 -37.80 3.66
C SER A 447 -0.63 -38.89 3.86
N GLU A 448 -0.87 -39.75 4.87
CA GLU A 448 -0.08 -40.96 5.06
C GLU A 448 -0.23 -41.90 3.85
N THR A 449 0.88 -42.47 3.39
CA THR A 449 0.89 -43.41 2.26
C THR A 449 0.39 -44.78 2.63
N THR A 450 0.27 -45.10 3.96
CA THR A 450 -0.20 -46.38 4.48
C THR A 450 -1.63 -46.21 4.98
N LEU A 451 -2.57 -46.85 4.35
CA LEU A 451 -3.96 -46.94 4.74
C LEU A 451 -4.21 -48.30 5.43
N ALA A 452 -5.36 -48.47 6.07
CA ALA A 452 -5.70 -49.69 6.81
C ALA A 452 -5.60 -50.96 5.93
N GLN A 453 -5.92 -50.88 4.67
CA GLN A 453 -5.96 -52.02 3.73
C GLN A 453 -5.13 -51.80 2.45
N TYR A 454 -4.61 -50.62 2.23
CA TYR A 454 -3.92 -50.22 1.02
C TYR A 454 -2.65 -49.45 1.29
N TYR A 455 -1.71 -49.53 0.35
CA TYR A 455 -0.52 -48.73 0.32
C TYR A 455 -0.48 -47.87 -0.94
N ILE A 456 -0.32 -46.57 -0.81
CA ILE A 456 -0.27 -45.65 -1.94
C ILE A 456 1.14 -45.65 -2.52
N ILE A 457 1.30 -46.05 -3.77
CA ILE A 457 2.61 -46.16 -4.43
C ILE A 457 2.98 -44.96 -5.30
N GLY A 458 2.02 -44.08 -5.59
CA GLY A 458 2.31 -42.88 -6.36
C GLY A 458 1.06 -42.09 -6.72
N TRP A 459 1.32 -40.93 -7.26
CA TRP A 459 0.32 -40.01 -7.78
C TRP A 459 0.90 -39.26 -8.96
N ARG A 460 0.07 -38.84 -9.91
CA ARG A 460 0.46 -38.05 -11.06
C ARG A 460 -0.68 -37.17 -11.56
N LEU A 461 -0.32 -36.05 -12.19
CA LEU A 461 -1.24 -35.11 -12.82
C LEU A 461 -0.97 -35.17 -14.34
N GLU A 462 -1.91 -35.65 -15.11
CA GLU A 462 -1.74 -35.84 -16.54
C GLU A 462 -2.79 -35.09 -17.35
N TYR A 463 -2.40 -34.72 -18.56
CA TYR A 463 -3.25 -34.14 -19.58
C TYR A 463 -3.62 -35.21 -20.62
N LYS A 464 -4.87 -35.60 -20.67
CA LYS A 464 -5.28 -36.75 -21.50
C LYS A 464 -5.74 -36.37 -22.90
N ASN A 465 -6.42 -35.25 -23.06
CA ASN A 465 -6.87 -34.68 -24.33
C ASN A 465 -7.10 -33.17 -24.18
N GLU A 466 -7.29 -32.46 -25.30
CA GLU A 466 -7.58 -31.02 -25.21
C GLU A 466 -8.79 -30.75 -24.28
N GLY A 467 -8.50 -30.32 -23.04
CA GLY A 467 -9.49 -29.92 -22.04
C GLY A 467 -9.78 -30.91 -20.90
N THR A 468 -9.14 -32.08 -20.82
CA THR A 468 -9.36 -33.03 -19.71
C THR A 468 -8.06 -33.24 -18.92
N LEU A 469 -8.10 -33.08 -17.62
CA LEU A 469 -7.03 -33.32 -16.66
C LEU A 469 -7.39 -34.52 -15.81
N ILE A 470 -6.47 -35.49 -15.66
CA ILE A 470 -6.67 -36.69 -14.87
C ILE A 470 -5.63 -36.72 -13.73
N ASN A 471 -6.11 -36.86 -12.51
CA ASN A 471 -5.30 -37.23 -11.36
C ASN A 471 -5.39 -38.73 -11.16
N GLU A 472 -4.31 -39.45 -11.35
CA GLU A 472 -4.27 -40.93 -11.18
C GLU A 472 -3.59 -41.29 -9.86
N TYR A 473 -4.21 -42.17 -9.09
CA TYR A 473 -3.71 -42.67 -7.81
C TYR A 473 -3.62 -44.19 -7.86
N PRO A 474 -2.45 -44.79 -8.14
CA PRO A 474 -2.28 -46.22 -8.01
C PRO A 474 -2.27 -46.61 -6.51
N LEU A 475 -3.16 -47.54 -6.17
CA LEU A 475 -3.27 -48.13 -4.84
C LEU A 475 -2.84 -49.61 -4.96
N ILE A 476 -2.03 -50.08 -4.02
CA ILE A 476 -1.71 -51.50 -3.83
C ILE A 476 -2.32 -51.96 -2.51
N PRO A 477 -2.97 -53.14 -2.44
CA PRO A 477 -3.49 -53.70 -1.22
C PRO A 477 -2.42 -54.01 -0.19
#